data_a738edb43034319b1c67ca39009ec619
#
_entry.id   a738edb43034319b1c67ca39009ec619
#
_cell.length_a   1.000
_cell.length_b   1.000
_cell.length_c   1.000
_cell.angle_alpha   90.00
_cell.angle_beta   90.00
_cell.angle_gamma   90.00
#
_symmetry.space_group_name_H-M   'P 1'
#
loop_
_entity.id
_entity.type
_entity.pdbx_description
1 polymer ?
#
loop_
_entity_poly.entity_id
_entity_poly.type
_entity_poly.pdbx_seq_one_letter_code
_entity_poly.pdbx_strand_id
1 'polypeptide(L)'
;MNPYRSTIFWFLASFFFVSCAKETIITNNDAPNYNEVSTLLIENYVNRVYIDFIGREPLDSEMVLEVGKLKAADLAFDARRKMIENLQTDTSFIEGDSSYRRAYYHRMYNLSKARVIEGASNSEINQKMGIIKAQMKQDSINGNWAAYDENKRKVEKYQKVLDCDHEFEQGLIYIDSVFARMINNGIYDFINMNSFNFVNASFDNLLYRFPTGDEFNRAYNVIEYNQTELIFGQGASNKDEYIQAMVASSNFHEGIIMWLYQNLLQRFPNSAETAHHLDYFSQTRDLQEVQVQIAISDEYAGFD
;
A
#
# COMPACT_ATOMS: atom_id res chain seq x y z
N MET A 1 53.42 67.70 -23.63
CA MET A 1 52.44 66.77 -24.24
C MET A 1 53.15 65.43 -24.43
N ASN A 2 52.68 64.44 -23.72
CA ASN A 2 53.37 63.15 -23.51
C ASN A 2 52.87 62.11 -24.57
N PRO A 3 53.73 61.54 -25.44
CA PRO A 3 53.30 60.71 -26.58
C PRO A 3 53.00 59.22 -26.24
N TYR A 4 52.87 58.87 -24.98
CA TYR A 4 52.69 57.45 -24.57
C TYR A 4 51.22 57.03 -24.35
N ARG A 5 50.22 57.81 -24.73
CA ARG A 5 48.81 57.47 -24.47
C ARG A 5 48.07 56.80 -25.65
N SER A 6 48.73 56.70 -26.83
CA SER A 6 48.04 56.18 -28.05
C SER A 6 48.37 54.73 -28.42
N THR A 7 49.34 54.10 -27.77
CA THR A 7 49.77 52.72 -28.14
C THR A 7 49.15 51.60 -27.29
N ILE A 8 48.46 51.95 -26.19
CA ILE A 8 47.81 50.93 -25.32
C ILE A 8 46.39 50.58 -25.83
N PHE A 9 45.77 51.43 -26.61
CA PHE A 9 44.41 51.20 -27.11
C PHE A 9 44.28 50.22 -28.29
N TRP A 10 45.40 49.94 -28.99
CA TRP A 10 45.44 49.00 -30.11
C TRP A 10 45.75 47.56 -29.73
N PHE A 11 46.23 47.29 -28.52
CA PHE A 11 46.58 45.95 -28.06
C PHE A 11 45.42 45.26 -27.35
N LEU A 12 44.35 45.98 -26.99
CA LEU A 12 43.16 45.43 -26.34
C LEU A 12 42.04 44.99 -27.33
N ALA A 13 42.17 45.34 -28.62
CA ALA A 13 41.20 45.00 -29.68
C ALA A 13 41.46 43.68 -30.39
N SER A 14 42.59 42.97 -30.06
CA SER A 14 43.02 41.77 -30.80
C SER A 14 42.67 40.42 -30.12
N PHE A 15 41.91 40.43 -29.03
CA PHE A 15 41.63 39.22 -28.28
C PHE A 15 40.18 38.68 -28.42
N PHE A 16 39.39 39.16 -29.37
CA PHE A 16 37.98 38.76 -29.49
C PHE A 16 37.65 37.87 -30.69
N PHE A 17 38.61 37.23 -31.36
CA PHE A 17 38.33 36.36 -32.49
C PHE A 17 39.02 35.01 -32.40
N VAL A 18 38.74 34.22 -31.33
CA VAL A 18 38.92 32.76 -31.45
C VAL A 18 37.92 32.07 -30.50
N SER A 19 36.72 31.91 -30.96
CA SER A 19 35.85 30.81 -30.48
C SER A 19 34.78 30.55 -31.55
N CYS A 20 35.20 30.06 -32.71
CA CYS A 20 34.33 29.19 -33.48
C CYS A 20 34.66 27.77 -33.08
N ALA A 21 33.96 27.26 -32.08
CA ALA A 21 33.83 25.81 -31.90
C ALA A 21 33.25 25.26 -33.20
N LYS A 22 33.98 24.38 -33.87
CA LYS A 22 33.45 23.61 -34.99
C LYS A 22 32.32 22.76 -34.41
N GLU A 23 31.07 23.17 -34.63
CA GLU A 23 29.94 22.28 -34.41
C GLU A 23 30.10 21.08 -35.33
N THR A 24 30.38 19.93 -34.77
CA THR A 24 30.30 18.67 -35.50
C THR A 24 28.82 18.32 -35.62
N ILE A 25 28.25 18.53 -36.80
CA ILE A 25 26.90 18.04 -37.08
C ILE A 25 27.00 16.51 -37.06
N ILE A 26 26.41 15.88 -36.04
CA ILE A 26 26.21 14.45 -36.01
C ILE A 26 25.06 14.15 -36.96
N THR A 27 25.40 13.62 -38.13
CA THR A 27 24.43 13.19 -39.14
C THR A 27 23.63 12.03 -38.57
N ASN A 28 22.30 12.04 -38.72
CA ASN A 28 21.32 11.11 -38.15
C ASN A 28 21.01 11.29 -36.63
N ASN A 29 21.24 12.47 -36.10
CA ASN A 29 20.72 12.84 -34.80
C ASN A 29 19.30 13.42 -34.98
N ASP A 30 18.38 12.56 -35.41
CA ASP A 30 16.98 12.91 -35.44
C ASP A 30 16.48 13.02 -34.00
N ALA A 31 15.70 14.07 -33.71
CA ALA A 31 15.06 14.19 -32.41
C ALA A 31 14.18 12.96 -32.17
N PRO A 32 14.18 12.39 -30.95
CA PRO A 32 13.29 11.27 -30.61
C PRO A 32 11.85 11.62 -31.01
N ASN A 33 11.11 10.67 -31.55
CA ASN A 33 9.69 10.88 -31.81
C ASN A 33 8.97 10.98 -30.46
N TYR A 34 8.69 12.19 -30.01
CA TYR A 34 8.06 12.45 -28.71
C TYR A 34 6.61 11.95 -28.61
N ASN A 35 6.03 11.43 -29.69
CA ASN A 35 4.70 10.85 -29.72
C ASN A 35 4.69 9.34 -29.40
N GLU A 36 5.86 8.71 -29.25
CA GLU A 36 5.98 7.30 -28.90
C GLU A 36 6.51 7.13 -27.47
N VAL A 37 5.81 6.35 -26.66
CA VAL A 37 6.28 6.00 -25.32
C VAL A 37 7.58 5.19 -25.45
N SER A 38 8.65 5.68 -24.82
CA SER A 38 9.95 5.04 -24.92
C SER A 38 9.96 3.66 -24.26
N THR A 39 10.82 2.76 -24.73
CA THR A 39 11.01 1.43 -24.11
C THR A 39 11.32 1.56 -22.62
N LEU A 40 12.12 2.53 -22.21
CA LEU A 40 12.46 2.76 -20.80
C LEU A 40 11.22 3.09 -19.94
N LEU A 41 10.28 3.88 -20.45
CA LEU A 41 9.05 4.14 -19.70
C LEU A 41 8.18 2.89 -19.56
N ILE A 42 8.14 2.04 -20.58
CA ILE A 42 7.43 0.75 -20.53
C ILE A 42 8.10 -0.19 -19.51
N GLU A 43 9.41 -0.28 -19.51
CA GLU A 43 10.18 -1.04 -18.53
C GLU A 43 9.95 -0.53 -17.09
N ASN A 44 9.94 0.79 -16.90
CA ASN A 44 9.62 1.41 -15.61
C ASN A 44 8.20 1.06 -15.15
N TYR A 45 7.22 1.09 -16.06
CA TYR A 45 5.85 0.68 -15.75
C TYR A 45 5.78 -0.79 -15.33
N VAL A 46 6.37 -1.70 -16.10
CA VAL A 46 6.42 -3.14 -15.75
C VAL A 46 7.09 -3.33 -14.39
N ASN A 47 8.24 -2.70 -14.17
CA ASN A 47 8.95 -2.78 -12.89
C ASN A 47 8.09 -2.30 -11.72
N ARG A 48 7.42 -1.15 -11.89
CA ARG A 48 6.51 -0.59 -10.87
C ARG A 48 5.35 -1.54 -10.56
N VAL A 49 4.70 -2.11 -11.57
CA VAL A 49 3.61 -3.07 -11.39
C VAL A 49 4.08 -4.29 -10.58
N TYR A 50 5.24 -4.88 -10.91
CA TYR A 50 5.76 -6.02 -10.17
C TYR A 50 6.08 -5.67 -8.71
N ILE A 51 6.74 -4.55 -8.45
CA ILE A 51 7.05 -4.09 -7.09
C ILE A 51 5.77 -3.82 -6.28
N ASP A 52 4.81 -3.13 -6.88
CA ASP A 52 3.59 -2.73 -6.16
C ASP A 52 2.67 -3.93 -5.88
N PHE A 53 2.54 -4.87 -6.83
CA PHE A 53 1.60 -5.97 -6.74
C PHE A 53 2.17 -7.23 -6.09
N ILE A 54 3.44 -7.57 -6.36
CA ILE A 54 4.05 -8.81 -5.83
C ILE A 54 5.31 -8.58 -4.97
N GLY A 55 5.73 -7.33 -4.80
CA GLY A 55 6.76 -6.95 -3.83
C GLY A 55 8.20 -7.21 -4.28
N ARG A 56 8.44 -7.51 -5.56
CA ARG A 56 9.78 -7.68 -6.14
C ARG A 56 9.89 -7.08 -7.54
N GLU A 57 11.09 -6.86 -8.00
CA GLU A 57 11.35 -6.55 -9.41
C GLU A 57 11.06 -7.77 -10.30
N PRO A 58 10.68 -7.56 -11.58
CA PRO A 58 10.55 -8.65 -12.53
C PRO A 58 11.92 -9.27 -12.82
N LEU A 59 11.93 -10.59 -13.09
CA LEU A 59 13.09 -11.27 -13.66
C LEU A 59 13.34 -10.76 -15.09
N ASP A 60 14.55 -10.89 -15.60
CA ASP A 60 14.89 -10.46 -16.98
C ASP A 60 13.94 -11.08 -18.03
N SER A 61 13.57 -12.36 -17.85
CA SER A 61 12.63 -13.06 -18.73
C SER A 61 11.20 -12.50 -18.64
N GLU A 62 10.75 -12.12 -17.44
CA GLU A 62 9.45 -11.52 -17.22
C GLU A 62 9.41 -10.10 -17.83
N MET A 63 10.46 -9.31 -17.61
CA MET A 63 10.60 -7.96 -18.19
C MET A 63 10.52 -7.99 -19.72
N VAL A 64 11.33 -8.84 -20.36
CA VAL A 64 11.34 -8.98 -21.82
C VAL A 64 9.96 -9.41 -22.36
N LEU A 65 9.33 -10.36 -21.68
CA LEU A 65 8.01 -10.88 -22.08
C LEU A 65 6.93 -9.81 -21.99
N GLU A 66 6.82 -9.13 -20.84
CA GLU A 66 5.74 -8.16 -20.60
C GLU A 66 5.92 -6.89 -21.43
N VAL A 67 7.15 -6.38 -21.57
CA VAL A 67 7.44 -5.26 -22.47
C VAL A 67 7.09 -5.62 -23.91
N GLY A 68 7.42 -6.85 -24.34
CA GLY A 68 7.06 -7.33 -25.68
C GLY A 68 5.55 -7.39 -25.91
N LYS A 69 4.77 -7.89 -24.94
CA LYS A 69 3.30 -7.92 -25.01
C LYS A 69 2.68 -6.52 -25.07
N LEU A 70 3.15 -5.62 -24.21
CA LEU A 70 2.64 -4.24 -24.13
C LEU A 70 2.92 -3.48 -25.43
N LYS A 71 4.12 -3.61 -26.01
CA LYS A 71 4.47 -3.00 -27.29
C LYS A 71 3.63 -3.57 -28.45
N ALA A 72 3.46 -4.90 -28.50
CA ALA A 72 2.67 -5.55 -29.54
C ALA A 72 1.19 -5.12 -29.52
N ALA A 73 0.69 -4.70 -28.37
CA ALA A 73 -0.68 -4.22 -28.17
C ALA A 73 -0.80 -2.69 -28.16
N ASP A 74 0.24 -1.95 -28.57
CA ASP A 74 0.27 -0.49 -28.57
C ASP A 74 -0.14 0.13 -27.22
N LEU A 75 0.33 -0.48 -26.13
CA LEU A 75 0.06 -0.08 -24.74
C LEU A 75 -1.42 -0.01 -24.36
N ALA A 76 -2.29 -0.69 -25.08
CA ALA A 76 -3.73 -0.68 -24.84
C ALA A 76 -4.07 -1.04 -23.39
N PHE A 77 -5.12 -0.41 -22.84
CA PHE A 77 -5.61 -0.66 -21.48
C PHE A 77 -5.86 -2.15 -21.21
N ASP A 78 -6.39 -2.90 -22.20
CA ASP A 78 -6.63 -4.35 -22.05
C ASP A 78 -5.34 -5.15 -21.88
N ALA A 79 -4.23 -4.74 -22.50
CA ALA A 79 -2.94 -5.40 -22.32
C ALA A 79 -2.35 -5.12 -20.94
N ARG A 80 -2.45 -3.88 -20.46
CA ARG A 80 -2.06 -3.50 -19.10
C ARG A 80 -2.90 -4.27 -18.07
N ARG A 81 -4.21 -4.33 -18.26
CA ARG A 81 -5.15 -5.10 -17.41
C ARG A 81 -4.73 -6.56 -17.32
N LYS A 82 -4.52 -7.23 -18.44
CA LYS A 82 -4.13 -8.64 -18.49
C LYS A 82 -2.83 -8.93 -17.72
N MET A 83 -1.84 -8.03 -17.82
CA MET A 83 -0.59 -8.17 -17.05
C MET A 83 -0.87 -8.12 -15.55
N ILE A 84 -1.67 -7.15 -15.08
CA ILE A 84 -1.98 -6.97 -13.66
C ILE A 84 -2.84 -8.14 -13.15
N GLU A 85 -3.91 -8.50 -13.87
CA GLU A 85 -4.77 -9.62 -13.52
C GLU A 85 -3.99 -10.96 -13.45
N ASN A 86 -2.99 -11.13 -14.31
CA ASN A 86 -2.11 -12.29 -14.25
C ASN A 86 -1.33 -12.36 -12.93
N LEU A 87 -0.79 -11.23 -12.46
CA LEU A 87 -0.10 -11.17 -11.17
C LEU A 87 -1.05 -11.43 -9.98
N GLN A 88 -2.33 -11.07 -10.11
CA GLN A 88 -3.31 -11.28 -9.04
C GLN A 88 -3.89 -12.70 -9.01
N THR A 89 -3.88 -13.43 -10.12
CA THR A 89 -4.70 -14.65 -10.26
C THR A 89 -3.94 -15.92 -10.66
N ASP A 90 -2.76 -15.80 -11.30
CA ASP A 90 -2.03 -16.98 -11.78
C ASP A 90 -1.46 -17.80 -10.63
N THR A 91 -1.87 -19.07 -10.60
CA THR A 91 -1.46 -20.07 -9.61
C THR A 91 -0.33 -20.97 -10.08
N SER A 92 0.19 -20.77 -11.30
CA SER A 92 1.32 -21.52 -11.84
C SER A 92 2.58 -21.26 -11.02
N PHE A 93 3.42 -22.27 -10.88
CA PHE A 93 4.70 -22.11 -10.21
C PHE A 93 5.60 -21.11 -10.95
N ILE A 94 6.16 -20.16 -10.22
CA ILE A 94 7.10 -19.15 -10.71
C ILE A 94 8.40 -19.24 -9.90
N GLU A 95 9.54 -19.17 -10.57
CA GLU A 95 10.85 -19.15 -9.90
C GLU A 95 10.95 -17.93 -8.94
N GLY A 96 11.33 -18.20 -7.70
CA GLY A 96 11.40 -17.19 -6.64
C GLY A 96 10.11 -17.01 -5.83
N ASP A 97 8.98 -17.46 -6.36
CA ASP A 97 7.66 -17.41 -5.71
C ASP A 97 6.97 -18.77 -5.81
N SER A 98 5.96 -19.02 -4.96
CA SER A 98 5.10 -20.19 -5.13
C SER A 98 4.20 -20.03 -6.37
N SER A 99 3.66 -18.81 -6.56
CA SER A 99 2.92 -18.34 -7.73
C SER A 99 2.77 -16.82 -7.65
N TYR A 100 2.37 -16.17 -8.76
CA TYR A 100 2.06 -14.73 -8.72
C TYR A 100 0.91 -14.42 -7.75
N ARG A 101 -0.16 -15.20 -7.80
CA ARG A 101 -1.28 -15.05 -6.86
C ARG A 101 -0.82 -15.10 -5.42
N ARG A 102 0.04 -16.05 -5.05
CA ARG A 102 0.56 -16.17 -3.68
C ARG A 102 1.38 -14.95 -3.29
N ALA A 103 2.26 -14.48 -4.18
CA ALA A 103 3.08 -13.30 -3.97
C ALA A 103 2.21 -12.03 -3.80
N TYR A 104 1.14 -11.88 -4.61
CA TYR A 104 0.19 -10.78 -4.52
C TYR A 104 -0.50 -10.73 -3.15
N TYR A 105 -1.09 -11.81 -2.67
CA TYR A 105 -1.77 -11.82 -1.38
C TYR A 105 -0.79 -11.62 -0.21
N HIS A 106 0.40 -12.19 -0.32
CA HIS A 106 1.47 -11.94 0.64
C HIS A 106 1.89 -10.45 0.67
N ARG A 107 1.95 -9.81 -0.50
CA ARG A 107 2.22 -8.36 -0.61
C ARG A 107 1.13 -7.55 0.09
N MET A 108 -0.15 -7.85 -0.17
CA MET A 108 -1.28 -7.16 0.47
C MET A 108 -1.27 -7.32 1.99
N TYR A 109 -0.98 -8.52 2.49
CA TYR A 109 -0.80 -8.78 3.91
C TYR A 109 0.32 -7.92 4.51
N ASN A 110 1.48 -7.84 3.86
CA ASN A 110 2.61 -7.04 4.35
C ASN A 110 2.32 -5.53 4.30
N LEU A 111 1.64 -5.03 3.27
CA LEU A 111 1.21 -3.63 3.19
C LEU A 111 0.20 -3.28 4.30
N SER A 112 -0.73 -4.20 4.61
CA SER A 112 -1.68 -4.02 5.72
C SER A 112 -0.95 -3.98 7.07
N LYS A 113 0.04 -4.85 7.29
CA LYS A 113 0.90 -4.80 8.49
C LYS A 113 1.68 -3.48 8.58
N ALA A 114 2.24 -3.03 7.48
CA ALA A 114 2.99 -1.77 7.45
C ALA A 114 2.10 -0.58 7.85
N ARG A 115 0.84 -0.54 7.37
CA ARG A 115 -0.11 0.52 7.69
C ARG A 115 -0.57 0.51 9.16
N VAL A 116 -0.77 -0.68 9.74
CA VAL A 116 -1.51 -0.82 11.01
C VAL A 116 -0.63 -1.19 12.19
N ILE A 117 0.31 -2.11 12.00
CA ILE A 117 1.17 -2.65 13.08
C ILE A 117 2.65 -2.42 12.80
N GLU A 118 2.98 -1.29 12.15
CA GLU A 118 4.35 -0.83 11.88
C GLU A 118 5.24 -1.89 11.21
N GLY A 119 4.63 -2.78 10.41
CA GLY A 119 5.34 -3.83 9.69
C GLY A 119 5.84 -4.98 10.57
N ALA A 120 5.25 -5.20 11.75
CA ALA A 120 5.63 -6.29 12.65
C ALA A 120 5.82 -7.61 11.90
N SER A 121 6.98 -8.25 12.10
CA SER A 121 7.31 -9.50 11.41
C SER A 121 6.50 -10.69 11.96
N ASN A 122 6.28 -11.72 11.12
CA ASN A 122 5.66 -12.95 11.58
C ASN A 122 6.46 -13.62 12.70
N SER A 123 7.79 -13.46 12.72
CA SER A 123 8.67 -13.93 13.81
C SER A 123 8.38 -13.22 15.11
N GLU A 124 8.20 -11.90 15.09
CA GLU A 124 7.84 -11.12 16.28
C GLU A 124 6.45 -11.50 16.82
N ILE A 125 5.47 -11.67 15.94
CA ILE A 125 4.11 -12.13 16.31
C ILE A 125 4.19 -13.50 16.99
N ASN A 126 4.94 -14.44 16.41
CA ASN A 126 5.14 -15.78 16.98
C ASN A 126 5.86 -15.73 18.32
N GLN A 127 6.86 -14.85 18.48
CA GLN A 127 7.57 -14.69 19.76
C GLN A 127 6.63 -14.20 20.86
N LYS A 128 5.83 -13.14 20.59
CA LYS A 128 4.83 -12.63 21.55
C LYS A 128 3.79 -13.70 21.90
N MET A 129 3.30 -14.41 20.91
CA MET A 129 2.38 -15.54 21.11
C MET A 129 3.00 -16.65 21.96
N GLY A 130 4.27 -16.97 21.74
CA GLY A 130 5.02 -17.96 22.54
C GLY A 130 5.10 -17.61 24.02
N ILE A 131 5.34 -16.34 24.36
CA ILE A 131 5.35 -15.83 25.73
C ILE A 131 3.98 -16.06 26.41
N ILE A 132 2.89 -15.73 25.70
CA ILE A 132 1.53 -15.89 26.24
C ILE A 132 1.19 -17.38 26.41
N LYS A 133 1.59 -18.25 25.48
CA LYS A 133 1.43 -19.71 25.61
C LYS A 133 2.16 -20.26 26.81
N ALA A 134 3.35 -19.74 27.12
CA ALA A 134 4.08 -20.14 28.37
C ALA A 134 3.34 -19.68 29.60
N GLN A 135 2.76 -18.48 29.61
CA GLN A 135 1.94 -17.99 30.73
C GLN A 135 0.66 -18.86 30.91
N MET A 136 -0.02 -19.19 29.80
CA MET A 136 -1.20 -20.10 29.85
C MET A 136 -0.86 -21.44 30.50
N LYS A 137 0.31 -22.01 30.21
CA LYS A 137 0.75 -23.24 30.84
C LYS A 137 0.88 -23.06 32.36
N GLN A 138 1.44 -21.94 32.82
CA GLN A 138 1.57 -21.64 34.24
C GLN A 138 0.19 -21.41 34.90
N ASP A 139 -0.72 -20.70 34.23
CA ASP A 139 -2.08 -20.46 34.71
C ASP A 139 -2.84 -21.79 34.91
N SER A 140 -2.71 -22.70 33.94
CA SER A 140 -3.29 -24.06 34.04
C SER A 140 -2.74 -24.86 35.22
N ILE A 141 -1.41 -24.81 35.45
CA ILE A 141 -0.78 -25.51 36.60
C ILE A 141 -1.28 -24.96 37.94
N ASN A 142 -1.50 -23.64 37.99
CA ASN A 142 -1.96 -22.95 39.20
C ASN A 142 -3.50 -23.02 39.38
N GLY A 143 -4.24 -23.62 38.46
CA GLY A 143 -5.72 -23.66 38.47
C GLY A 143 -6.38 -22.29 38.20
N ASN A 144 -5.65 -21.33 37.65
CA ASN A 144 -6.16 -19.99 37.30
C ASN A 144 -6.82 -19.99 35.93
N TRP A 145 -7.98 -20.61 35.83
CA TRP A 145 -8.70 -20.82 34.57
C TRP A 145 -9.18 -19.52 33.91
N ALA A 146 -9.53 -18.50 34.68
CA ALA A 146 -9.94 -17.21 34.14
C ALA A 146 -8.79 -16.52 33.35
N ALA A 147 -7.57 -16.52 33.93
CA ALA A 147 -6.38 -15.99 33.23
C ALA A 147 -5.98 -16.87 32.04
N TYR A 148 -6.12 -18.20 32.17
CA TYR A 148 -5.89 -19.13 31.06
C TYR A 148 -6.79 -18.80 29.85
N ASP A 149 -8.10 -18.64 30.06
CA ASP A 149 -9.06 -18.34 29.01
C ASP A 149 -8.84 -16.96 28.40
N GLU A 150 -8.45 -15.98 29.21
CA GLU A 150 -8.06 -14.65 28.67
C GLU A 150 -6.83 -14.76 27.80
N ASN A 151 -5.78 -15.44 28.25
CA ASN A 151 -4.56 -15.63 27.48
C ASN A 151 -4.80 -16.48 26.21
N LYS A 152 -5.70 -17.46 26.27
CA LYS A 152 -6.13 -18.22 25.09
C LYS A 152 -6.74 -17.31 24.02
N ARG A 153 -7.65 -16.41 24.38
CA ARG A 153 -8.22 -15.43 23.45
C ARG A 153 -7.14 -14.53 22.82
N LYS A 154 -6.13 -14.11 23.62
CA LYS A 154 -4.99 -13.33 23.08
C LYS A 154 -4.20 -14.14 22.05
N VAL A 155 -3.89 -15.41 22.34
CA VAL A 155 -3.21 -16.30 21.37
C VAL A 155 -4.02 -16.46 20.10
N GLU A 156 -5.34 -16.67 20.20
CA GLU A 156 -6.22 -16.77 19.03
C GLU A 156 -6.21 -15.50 18.17
N LYS A 157 -6.19 -14.31 18.80
CA LYS A 157 -6.09 -13.03 18.07
C LYS A 157 -4.75 -12.91 17.31
N TYR A 158 -3.63 -13.30 17.91
CA TYR A 158 -2.34 -13.33 17.19
C TYR A 158 -2.32 -14.35 16.05
N GLN A 159 -2.87 -15.55 16.28
CA GLN A 159 -2.95 -16.56 15.25
C GLN A 159 -3.78 -16.08 14.05
N LYS A 160 -4.91 -15.42 14.28
CA LYS A 160 -5.72 -14.83 13.21
C LYS A 160 -4.98 -13.79 12.39
N VAL A 161 -4.01 -13.04 12.96
CA VAL A 161 -3.15 -12.14 12.18
C VAL A 161 -2.25 -12.93 11.24
N LEU A 162 -1.63 -14.01 11.71
CA LEU A 162 -0.78 -14.87 10.88
C LEU A 162 -1.56 -15.60 9.79
N ASP A 163 -2.80 -15.99 10.08
CA ASP A 163 -3.67 -16.72 9.15
C ASP A 163 -4.23 -15.80 8.03
N CYS A 164 -4.21 -14.47 8.22
CA CYS A 164 -4.72 -13.51 7.23
C CYS A 164 -4.16 -13.74 5.84
N ASP A 165 -2.87 -13.97 5.74
CA ASP A 165 -2.16 -14.16 4.50
C ASP A 165 -2.77 -15.29 3.64
N HIS A 166 -3.03 -16.44 4.28
CA HIS A 166 -3.60 -17.62 3.61
C HIS A 166 -5.12 -17.53 3.44
N GLU A 167 -5.84 -17.09 4.46
CA GLU A 167 -7.29 -17.02 4.40
C GLU A 167 -7.78 -15.97 3.39
N PHE A 168 -7.02 -14.88 3.23
CA PHE A 168 -7.30 -13.86 2.21
C PHE A 168 -7.05 -14.42 0.80
N GLU A 169 -5.95 -15.13 0.58
CA GLU A 169 -5.67 -15.81 -0.69
C GLU A 169 -6.74 -16.83 -1.07
N GLN A 170 -7.26 -17.56 -0.08
CA GLN A 170 -8.31 -18.56 -0.28
C GLN A 170 -9.72 -17.95 -0.47
N GLY A 171 -9.87 -16.64 -0.29
CA GLY A 171 -11.16 -15.96 -0.36
C GLY A 171 -12.07 -16.26 0.83
N LEU A 172 -11.52 -16.75 1.94
CA LEU A 172 -12.26 -17.01 3.17
C LEU A 172 -12.54 -15.73 3.96
N ILE A 173 -11.73 -14.72 3.75
CA ILE A 173 -11.89 -13.37 4.33
C ILE A 173 -11.67 -12.32 3.25
N TYR A 174 -12.23 -11.13 3.48
CA TYR A 174 -11.99 -9.93 2.66
C TYR A 174 -11.02 -8.98 3.36
N ILE A 175 -10.65 -7.90 2.68
CA ILE A 175 -9.69 -6.90 3.18
C ILE A 175 -10.16 -6.23 4.49
N ASP A 176 -11.47 -6.08 4.70
CA ASP A 176 -12.06 -5.59 5.95
C ASP A 176 -11.68 -6.47 7.15
N SER A 177 -11.78 -7.79 6.99
CA SER A 177 -11.37 -8.74 8.01
C SER A 177 -9.86 -8.74 8.26
N VAL A 178 -9.05 -8.52 7.21
CA VAL A 178 -7.59 -8.36 7.37
C VAL A 178 -7.30 -7.16 8.25
N PHE A 179 -7.85 -5.99 7.95
CA PHE A 179 -7.66 -4.79 8.76
C PHE A 179 -8.23 -4.92 10.17
N ALA A 180 -9.41 -5.54 10.32
CA ALA A 180 -10.00 -5.81 11.63
C ALA A 180 -9.05 -6.63 12.53
N ARG A 181 -8.43 -7.68 11.98
CA ARG A 181 -7.47 -8.51 12.72
C ARG A 181 -6.17 -7.75 13.04
N MET A 182 -5.73 -6.84 12.15
CA MET A 182 -4.54 -6.02 12.38
C MET A 182 -4.71 -5.05 13.55
N ILE A 183 -5.91 -4.50 13.79
CA ILE A 183 -6.16 -3.61 14.94
C ILE A 183 -6.67 -4.36 16.19
N ASN A 184 -7.04 -5.64 16.07
CA ASN A 184 -7.59 -6.43 17.16
C ASN A 184 -6.58 -7.45 17.72
N ASN A 185 -5.39 -7.00 18.05
CA ASN A 185 -4.37 -7.87 18.63
C ASN A 185 -3.45 -7.10 19.57
N GLY A 186 -2.69 -7.84 20.38
CA GLY A 186 -1.84 -7.24 21.40
C GLY A 186 -0.61 -6.49 20.89
N ILE A 187 -0.23 -6.58 19.59
CA ILE A 187 0.79 -5.71 19.00
C ILE A 187 0.23 -4.31 18.84
N TYR A 188 -0.97 -4.21 18.24
CA TYR A 188 -1.64 -2.92 18.07
C TYR A 188 -1.92 -2.23 19.41
N ASP A 189 -2.33 -3.02 20.42
CA ASP A 189 -2.53 -2.51 21.79
C ASP A 189 -1.24 -2.01 22.42
N PHE A 190 -0.14 -2.70 22.20
CA PHE A 190 1.17 -2.27 22.69
C PHE A 190 1.67 -0.98 22.03
N ILE A 191 1.48 -0.84 20.72
CA ILE A 191 1.84 0.38 19.97
C ILE A 191 1.03 1.57 20.49
N ASN A 192 -0.27 1.39 20.71
CA ASN A 192 -1.18 2.47 21.08
C ASN A 192 -1.35 2.70 22.60
N MET A 193 -0.83 1.81 23.43
CA MET A 193 -0.68 1.89 24.88
C MET A 193 -1.93 2.18 25.73
N ASN A 194 -2.91 2.93 25.27
CA ASN A 194 -4.11 3.32 26.02
C ASN A 194 -5.31 3.58 25.08
N SER A 195 -6.50 3.66 25.66
CA SER A 195 -7.75 3.84 24.91
C SER A 195 -7.82 5.14 24.13
N PHE A 196 -7.19 6.22 24.62
CA PHE A 196 -7.12 7.50 23.91
C PHE A 196 -6.34 7.35 22.60
N ASN A 197 -5.15 6.77 22.67
CA ASN A 197 -4.31 6.51 21.51
C ASN A 197 -4.93 5.49 20.59
N PHE A 198 -5.52 4.41 21.14
CA PHE A 198 -6.21 3.38 20.35
C PHE A 198 -7.31 3.98 19.47
N VAL A 199 -8.17 4.85 20.03
CA VAL A 199 -9.25 5.49 19.27
C VAL A 199 -8.69 6.37 18.15
N ASN A 200 -7.76 7.28 18.46
CA ASN A 200 -7.17 8.15 17.45
C ASN A 200 -6.45 7.36 16.35
N ALA A 201 -5.64 6.38 16.74
CA ALA A 201 -4.91 5.54 15.80
C ALA A 201 -5.84 4.67 14.93
N SER A 202 -6.95 4.16 15.46
CA SER A 202 -7.90 3.38 14.66
C SER A 202 -8.56 4.23 13.56
N PHE A 203 -8.91 5.48 13.86
CA PHE A 203 -9.42 6.41 12.84
C PHE A 203 -8.35 6.76 11.80
N ASP A 204 -7.13 7.11 12.24
CA ASP A 204 -6.04 7.41 11.30
C ASP A 204 -5.71 6.20 10.42
N ASN A 205 -5.50 5.03 11.01
CA ASN A 205 -5.07 3.83 10.29
C ASN A 205 -6.13 3.29 9.33
N LEU A 206 -7.42 3.37 9.70
CA LEU A 206 -8.50 2.81 8.91
C LEU A 206 -9.22 3.83 8.03
N LEU A 207 -9.32 5.09 8.46
CA LEU A 207 -10.16 6.10 7.81
C LEU A 207 -9.36 7.29 7.27
N TYR A 208 -8.03 7.31 7.45
CA TYR A 208 -7.15 8.41 7.04
C TYR A 208 -7.56 9.78 7.57
N ARG A 209 -8.20 9.83 8.74
CA ARG A 209 -8.59 11.05 9.43
C ARG A 209 -8.63 10.85 10.94
N PHE A 210 -8.59 11.92 11.68
CA PHE A 210 -8.91 11.88 13.10
C PHE A 210 -10.42 11.86 13.36
N PRO A 211 -10.86 11.33 14.51
CA PRO A 211 -12.27 11.39 14.91
C PRO A 211 -12.69 12.85 15.20
N THR A 212 -13.95 13.17 14.93
CA THR A 212 -14.59 14.36 15.52
C THR A 212 -14.75 14.18 17.03
N GLY A 213 -15.05 15.28 17.76
CA GLY A 213 -15.24 15.19 19.21
C GLY A 213 -16.32 14.17 19.63
N ASP A 214 -17.44 14.10 18.91
CA ASP A 214 -18.51 13.15 19.17
C ASP A 214 -18.12 11.71 18.85
N GLU A 215 -17.46 11.48 17.72
CA GLU A 215 -16.93 10.16 17.34
C GLU A 215 -15.91 9.66 18.38
N PHE A 216 -15.01 10.54 18.79
CA PHE A 216 -14.01 10.23 19.82
C PHE A 216 -14.68 9.82 21.13
N ASN A 217 -15.61 10.63 21.64
CA ASN A 217 -16.27 10.38 22.92
C ASN A 217 -17.03 9.05 22.92
N ARG A 218 -17.79 8.75 21.87
CA ARG A 218 -18.50 7.48 21.70
C ARG A 218 -17.52 6.29 21.63
N ALA A 219 -16.50 6.38 20.76
CA ALA A 219 -15.49 5.34 20.64
C ALA A 219 -14.75 5.10 21.96
N TYR A 220 -14.39 6.17 22.65
CA TYR A 220 -13.71 6.08 23.95
C TYR A 220 -14.61 5.43 25.01
N ASN A 221 -15.90 5.77 25.07
CA ASN A 221 -16.85 5.14 25.98
C ASN A 221 -16.95 3.62 25.76
N VAL A 222 -16.95 3.17 24.50
CA VAL A 222 -16.95 1.75 24.14
C VAL A 222 -15.65 1.08 24.60
N ILE A 223 -14.50 1.67 24.25
CA ILE A 223 -13.18 1.05 24.48
C ILE A 223 -12.78 1.05 25.95
N GLU A 224 -12.99 2.17 26.66
CA GLU A 224 -12.54 2.34 28.04
C GLU A 224 -13.54 1.79 29.05
N TYR A 225 -14.84 2.04 28.82
CA TYR A 225 -15.88 1.76 29.83
C TYR A 225 -16.82 0.63 29.43
N ASN A 226 -16.67 0.02 28.24
CA ASN A 226 -17.60 -0.99 27.70
C ASN A 226 -19.06 -0.49 27.69
N GLN A 227 -19.27 0.79 27.47
CA GLN A 227 -20.59 1.40 27.32
C GLN A 227 -21.11 1.20 25.91
N THR A 228 -22.40 0.93 25.78
CA THR A 228 -23.04 0.78 24.46
C THR A 228 -23.19 2.15 23.80
N GLU A 229 -22.58 2.31 22.63
CA GLU A 229 -22.65 3.51 21.81
C GLU A 229 -22.96 3.17 20.35
N LEU A 230 -23.35 4.19 19.56
CA LEU A 230 -23.50 4.06 18.11
C LEU A 230 -22.20 4.47 17.42
N ILE A 231 -21.55 3.50 16.78
CA ILE A 231 -20.36 3.67 15.97
C ILE A 231 -20.76 3.51 14.51
N PHE A 232 -20.68 4.60 13.73
CA PHE A 232 -21.15 4.63 12.33
C PHE A 232 -22.55 4.01 12.11
N GLY A 233 -23.46 4.25 13.04
CA GLY A 233 -24.83 3.75 12.99
C GLY A 233 -25.03 2.32 13.48
N GLN A 234 -23.98 1.63 13.93
CA GLN A 234 -24.03 0.29 14.52
C GLN A 234 -23.80 0.36 16.01
N GLY A 235 -24.57 -0.41 16.80
CA GLY A 235 -24.35 -0.53 18.25
C GLY A 235 -23.08 -1.30 18.54
N ALA A 236 -22.26 -0.77 19.48
CA ALA A 236 -21.06 -1.44 19.95
C ALA A 236 -20.93 -1.25 21.47
N SER A 237 -20.62 -2.32 22.22
CA SER A 237 -20.51 -2.34 23.68
C SER A 237 -19.12 -2.78 24.16
N ASN A 238 -18.25 -3.17 23.26
CA ASN A 238 -16.89 -3.64 23.54
C ASN A 238 -15.99 -3.41 22.34
N LYS A 239 -14.69 -3.65 22.55
CA LYS A 239 -13.66 -3.44 21.52
C LYS A 239 -13.90 -4.26 20.25
N ASP A 240 -14.31 -5.53 20.36
CA ASP A 240 -14.53 -6.39 19.20
C ASP A 240 -15.70 -5.86 18.33
N GLU A 241 -16.81 -5.45 18.97
CA GLU A 241 -17.96 -4.83 18.29
C GLU A 241 -17.61 -3.46 17.70
N TYR A 242 -16.83 -2.64 18.40
CA TYR A 242 -16.32 -1.38 17.88
C TYR A 242 -15.55 -1.59 16.57
N ILE A 243 -14.63 -2.54 16.56
CA ILE A 243 -13.81 -2.85 15.38
C ILE A 243 -14.71 -3.32 14.22
N GLN A 244 -15.68 -4.19 14.48
CA GLN A 244 -16.61 -4.65 13.46
C GLN A 244 -17.45 -3.49 12.88
N ALA A 245 -17.95 -2.59 13.71
CA ALA A 245 -18.67 -1.40 13.28
C ALA A 245 -17.80 -0.47 12.41
N MET A 246 -16.53 -0.31 12.77
CA MET A 246 -15.56 0.48 12.00
C MET A 246 -15.36 -0.09 10.59
N VAL A 247 -14.99 -1.37 10.48
CA VAL A 247 -14.65 -1.98 9.17
C VAL A 247 -15.87 -2.26 8.29
N ALA A 248 -17.06 -2.31 8.85
CA ALA A 248 -18.30 -2.43 8.10
C ALA A 248 -18.82 -1.08 7.56
N SER A 249 -18.21 0.04 7.95
CA SER A 249 -18.69 1.39 7.59
C SER A 249 -18.26 1.80 6.18
N SER A 250 -19.04 2.68 5.56
CA SER A 250 -18.65 3.34 4.30
C SER A 250 -17.41 4.21 4.47
N ASN A 251 -17.14 4.74 5.68
CA ASN A 251 -15.93 5.47 5.98
C ASN A 251 -14.68 4.59 5.85
N PHE A 252 -14.76 3.32 6.26
CA PHE A 252 -13.67 2.37 6.06
C PHE A 252 -13.46 2.04 4.58
N HIS A 253 -14.54 1.90 3.80
CA HIS A 253 -14.41 1.67 2.36
C HIS A 253 -13.71 2.85 1.66
N GLU A 254 -14.06 4.08 2.05
CA GLU A 254 -13.37 5.28 1.60
C GLU A 254 -11.89 5.26 2.03
N GLY A 255 -11.60 4.84 3.26
CA GLY A 255 -10.23 4.66 3.76
C GLY A 255 -9.43 3.63 2.94
N ILE A 256 -10.06 2.54 2.48
CA ILE A 256 -9.41 1.57 1.57
C ILE A 256 -9.08 2.21 0.21
N ILE A 257 -9.98 3.02 -0.36
CA ILE A 257 -9.68 3.75 -1.60
C ILE A 257 -8.50 4.70 -1.40
N MET A 258 -8.47 5.46 -0.30
CA MET A 258 -7.35 6.32 0.05
C MET A 258 -6.04 5.53 0.20
N TRP A 259 -6.09 4.36 0.86
CA TRP A 259 -4.95 3.47 1.03
C TRP A 259 -4.39 2.98 -0.31
N LEU A 260 -5.24 2.61 -1.26
CA LEU A 260 -4.82 2.18 -2.59
C LEU A 260 -4.17 3.33 -3.37
N TYR A 261 -4.77 4.53 -3.36
CA TYR A 261 -4.20 5.69 -4.03
C TYR A 261 -2.84 6.10 -3.44
N GLN A 262 -2.71 6.06 -2.11
CA GLN A 262 -1.43 6.36 -1.45
C GLN A 262 -0.34 5.33 -1.80
N ASN A 263 -0.69 4.05 -1.89
CA ASN A 263 0.29 3.01 -2.24
C ASN A 263 0.65 3.04 -3.73
N LEU A 264 -0.32 3.26 -4.63
CA LEU A 264 -0.12 3.16 -6.06
C LEU A 264 0.27 4.50 -6.71
N LEU A 265 -0.32 5.62 -6.30
CA LEU A 265 -0.12 6.93 -6.92
C LEU A 265 0.59 7.95 -6.00
N GLN A 266 0.85 7.58 -4.74
CA GLN A 266 1.49 8.44 -3.73
C GLN A 266 0.75 9.79 -3.52
N ARG A 267 -0.55 9.80 -3.78
CA ARG A 267 -1.45 10.93 -3.54
C ARG A 267 -2.79 10.46 -3.02
N PHE A 268 -3.61 11.35 -2.50
CA PHE A 268 -5.01 11.07 -2.21
C PHE A 268 -5.86 11.13 -3.48
N PRO A 269 -6.95 10.34 -3.54
CA PRO A 269 -7.93 10.47 -4.62
C PRO A 269 -8.66 11.81 -4.50
N ASN A 270 -9.07 12.38 -5.62
CA ASN A 270 -10.02 13.48 -5.62
C ASN A 270 -11.45 12.98 -5.38
N SER A 271 -12.42 13.90 -5.19
CA SER A 271 -13.79 13.52 -4.86
C SER A 271 -14.49 12.67 -5.93
N ALA A 272 -14.18 12.88 -7.22
CA ALA A 272 -14.76 12.10 -8.31
C ALA A 272 -14.17 10.68 -8.35
N GLU A 273 -12.87 10.53 -8.17
CA GLU A 273 -12.17 9.26 -8.05
C GLU A 273 -12.67 8.46 -6.84
N THR A 274 -12.80 9.14 -5.69
CA THR A 274 -13.34 8.53 -4.47
C THR A 274 -14.77 8.02 -4.72
N ALA A 275 -15.66 8.83 -5.26
CA ALA A 275 -17.04 8.45 -5.51
C ALA A 275 -17.16 7.27 -6.49
N HIS A 276 -16.34 7.28 -7.57
CA HIS A 276 -16.33 6.22 -8.58
C HIS A 276 -15.94 4.86 -7.98
N HIS A 277 -14.83 4.80 -7.26
CA HIS A 277 -14.36 3.55 -6.67
C HIS A 277 -15.16 3.11 -5.45
N LEU A 278 -15.66 4.06 -4.65
CA LEU A 278 -16.43 3.76 -3.45
C LEU A 278 -17.76 3.09 -3.78
N ASP A 279 -18.47 3.55 -4.82
CA ASP A 279 -19.72 2.92 -5.26
C ASP A 279 -19.49 1.45 -5.65
N TYR A 280 -18.50 1.18 -6.46
CA TYR A 280 -18.12 -0.17 -6.88
C TYR A 280 -17.67 -1.03 -5.69
N PHE A 281 -16.68 -0.56 -4.92
CA PHE A 281 -16.07 -1.34 -3.83
C PHE A 281 -17.06 -1.64 -2.71
N SER A 282 -17.96 -0.71 -2.38
CA SER A 282 -18.97 -0.93 -1.34
C SER A 282 -19.96 -2.05 -1.66
N GLN A 283 -20.20 -2.30 -2.94
CA GLN A 283 -21.12 -3.35 -3.41
C GLN A 283 -20.41 -4.70 -3.60
N THR A 284 -19.19 -4.69 -4.09
CA THR A 284 -18.48 -5.90 -4.55
C THR A 284 -17.44 -6.42 -3.56
N ARG A 285 -16.81 -5.53 -2.77
CA ARG A 285 -15.60 -5.81 -1.97
C ARG A 285 -14.41 -6.25 -2.80
N ASP A 286 -14.44 -6.02 -4.11
CA ASP A 286 -13.40 -6.42 -5.04
C ASP A 286 -12.25 -5.42 -5.04
N LEU A 287 -11.27 -5.68 -4.16
CA LEU A 287 -10.05 -4.89 -4.05
C LEU A 287 -9.20 -4.97 -5.32
N GLN A 288 -9.17 -6.16 -5.94
CA GLN A 288 -8.33 -6.44 -7.10
C GLN A 288 -8.75 -5.59 -8.29
N GLU A 289 -10.05 -5.50 -8.57
CA GLU A 289 -10.55 -4.66 -9.66
C GLU A 289 -10.28 -3.16 -9.43
N VAL A 290 -10.44 -2.65 -8.20
CA VAL A 290 -10.10 -1.25 -7.91
C VAL A 290 -8.61 -0.98 -8.17
N GLN A 291 -7.73 -1.89 -7.77
CA GLN A 291 -6.30 -1.77 -8.04
C GLN A 291 -6.00 -1.80 -9.55
N VAL A 292 -6.66 -2.68 -10.30
CA VAL A 292 -6.53 -2.74 -11.77
C VAL A 292 -6.92 -1.41 -12.39
N GLN A 293 -8.07 -0.85 -12.02
CA GLN A 293 -8.56 0.43 -12.56
C GLN A 293 -7.57 1.59 -12.32
N ILE A 294 -6.92 1.62 -11.15
CA ILE A 294 -5.90 2.62 -10.84
C ILE A 294 -4.62 2.36 -11.68
N ALA A 295 -4.16 1.13 -11.72
CA ALA A 295 -2.84 0.79 -12.26
C ALA A 295 -2.78 0.72 -13.80
N ILE A 296 -3.92 0.64 -14.49
CA ILE A 296 -3.97 0.76 -15.96
C ILE A 296 -3.95 2.21 -16.45
N SER A 297 -4.10 3.21 -15.56
CA SER A 297 -4.13 4.63 -15.94
C SER A 297 -2.76 5.11 -16.49
N ASP A 298 -2.80 6.14 -17.34
CA ASP A 298 -1.57 6.75 -17.86
C ASP A 298 -0.79 7.45 -16.75
N GLU A 299 -1.47 8.04 -15.76
CA GLU A 299 -0.84 8.61 -14.56
C GLU A 299 -0.01 7.55 -13.80
N TYR A 300 -0.55 6.36 -13.55
CA TYR A 300 0.21 5.31 -12.88
C TYR A 300 1.36 4.79 -13.76
N ALA A 301 1.10 4.66 -15.06
CA ALA A 301 2.09 4.18 -16.02
C ALA A 301 3.21 5.19 -16.30
N GLY A 302 2.96 6.50 -16.07
CA GLY A 302 3.88 7.58 -16.44
C GLY A 302 3.98 7.77 -17.95
N PHE A 303 2.85 7.61 -18.66
CA PHE A 303 2.76 7.73 -20.12
C PHE A 303 2.14 9.06 -20.56
N ASP A 304 1.91 9.99 -19.62
CA ASP A 304 1.39 11.34 -19.85
C ASP A 304 2.42 12.28 -20.50
#